data_221758b36f75796ceec38a3e35c5934c
#
_entry.id   221758b36f75796ceec38a3e35c5934c
#
_cell.length_a   1.000
_cell.length_b   1.000
_cell.length_c   1.000
_cell.angle_alpha   90.00
_cell.angle_beta   90.00
_cell.angle_gamma   90.00
#
_symmetry.space_group_name_H-M   'P 1'
#
loop_
_entity.id
_entity.type
_entity.pdbx_description
1 polymer ?
#
loop_
_entity_poly.entity_id
_entity_poly.type
_entity_poly.pdbx_seq_one_letter_code
_entity_poly.pdbx_strand_id
1 'polypeptide(L)'
;MQILKDIEAIVGTKGILTGDDVSNRKAGIWIDEGIKAKAIVRPKNTEELSKVLKICNENKQPVVPHGGLTGLAEGAITQAGQIAISTERLNEIEGIDTVGRTITLGAGVPLEKAQNVAKENNLMLAVDL
;
A
#
# COMPACT_ATOMS: atom_id res chain seq x y z
N MET A 1 -18.78 -10.98 -5.87
CA MET A 1 -19.16 -9.59 -5.63
C MET A 1 -18.76 -8.74 -6.83
N GLN A 2 -19.68 -7.92 -7.29
CA GLN A 2 -19.41 -7.12 -8.50
C GLN A 2 -18.26 -6.13 -8.30
N ILE A 3 -18.22 -5.42 -7.18
CA ILE A 3 -17.15 -4.45 -6.91
C ILE A 3 -15.72 -5.04 -7.00
N LEU A 4 -15.54 -6.28 -6.54
CA LEU A 4 -14.21 -6.92 -6.62
C LEU A 4 -13.83 -7.26 -8.07
N LYS A 5 -14.80 -7.62 -8.90
CA LYS A 5 -14.57 -7.85 -10.35
C LYS A 5 -14.23 -6.55 -11.07
N ASP A 6 -14.91 -5.46 -10.74
CA ASP A 6 -14.65 -4.14 -11.33
C ASP A 6 -13.26 -3.63 -10.93
N ILE A 7 -12.86 -3.84 -9.68
CA ILE A 7 -11.51 -3.52 -9.21
C ILE A 7 -10.47 -4.40 -9.90
N GLU A 8 -10.70 -5.72 -10.01
CA GLU A 8 -9.79 -6.65 -10.68
C GLU A 8 -9.58 -6.26 -12.16
N ALA A 9 -10.61 -5.76 -12.83
CA ALA A 9 -10.49 -5.27 -14.20
C ALA A 9 -9.53 -4.07 -14.34
N ILE A 10 -9.31 -3.31 -13.25
CA ILE A 10 -8.38 -2.18 -13.23
C ILE A 10 -6.96 -2.64 -12.87
N VAL A 11 -6.82 -3.41 -11.78
CA VAL A 11 -5.51 -3.75 -11.22
C VAL A 11 -4.95 -5.08 -11.70
N GLY A 12 -5.75 -5.86 -12.42
CA GLY A 12 -5.41 -7.22 -12.86
C GLY A 12 -5.44 -8.24 -11.72
N THR A 13 -5.33 -9.51 -12.09
CA THR A 13 -5.39 -10.65 -11.14
C THR A 13 -4.26 -10.59 -10.10
N LYS A 14 -3.09 -10.07 -10.46
CA LYS A 14 -1.96 -9.87 -9.52
C LYS A 14 -2.16 -8.67 -8.60
N GLY A 15 -3.06 -7.78 -8.93
CA GLY A 15 -3.34 -6.56 -8.18
C GLY A 15 -4.40 -6.72 -7.09
N ILE A 16 -5.03 -7.88 -6.98
CA ILE A 16 -6.05 -8.14 -5.96
C ILE A 16 -5.79 -9.49 -5.28
N LEU A 17 -5.87 -9.51 -3.95
CA LEU A 17 -5.79 -10.71 -3.13
C LEU A 17 -7.14 -10.94 -2.46
N THR A 18 -7.56 -12.20 -2.38
CA THR A 18 -8.81 -12.62 -1.74
C THR A 18 -8.61 -13.93 -0.96
N GLY A 19 -9.55 -14.29 -0.10
CA GLY A 19 -9.53 -15.56 0.61
C GLY A 19 -8.28 -15.75 1.48
N ASP A 20 -7.61 -16.89 1.33
CA ASP A 20 -6.44 -17.24 2.14
C ASP A 20 -5.25 -16.31 1.92
N ASP A 21 -5.10 -15.73 0.74
CA ASP A 21 -4.05 -14.74 0.46
C ASP A 21 -4.21 -13.47 1.31
N VAL A 22 -5.42 -13.17 1.75
CA VAL A 22 -5.70 -12.08 2.68
C VAL A 22 -5.48 -12.53 4.13
N SER A 23 -6.10 -13.62 4.53
CA SER A 23 -6.07 -14.09 5.93
C SER A 23 -4.70 -14.58 6.40
N ASN A 24 -3.82 -14.96 5.48
CA ASN A 24 -2.44 -15.32 5.78
C ASN A 24 -1.53 -14.09 6.02
N ARG A 25 -1.99 -12.89 5.74
CA ARG A 25 -1.27 -11.65 6.04
C ARG A 25 -1.70 -11.07 7.38
N LYS A 26 -0.80 -10.31 8.01
CA LYS A 26 -1.03 -9.64 9.30
C LYS A 26 -0.95 -8.13 9.14
N ALA A 27 -1.77 -7.41 9.90
CA ALA A 27 -1.87 -5.95 9.85
C ALA A 27 -0.88 -5.23 10.78
N GLY A 28 0.04 -5.96 11.41
CA GLY A 28 1.04 -5.39 12.32
C GLY A 28 1.94 -6.47 12.91
N ILE A 29 3.07 -6.03 13.49
CA ILE A 29 4.11 -6.93 14.04
C ILE A 29 3.62 -7.70 15.28
N TRP A 30 2.74 -7.07 16.07
CA TRP A 30 2.21 -7.64 17.31
C TRP A 30 0.81 -8.24 17.18
N ILE A 31 0.32 -8.36 15.93
CA ILE A 31 -1.03 -8.86 15.64
C ILE A 31 -0.91 -10.29 15.12
N ASP A 32 -1.44 -11.24 15.88
CA ASP A 32 -1.41 -12.66 15.52
C ASP A 32 -2.53 -13.04 14.55
N GLU A 33 -3.65 -12.32 14.59
CA GLU A 33 -4.79 -12.57 13.71
C GLU A 33 -4.49 -12.14 12.27
N GLY A 34 -4.99 -12.91 11.32
CA GLY A 34 -4.96 -12.56 9.91
C GLY A 34 -5.81 -11.34 9.57
N ILE A 35 -5.51 -10.72 8.45
CA ILE A 35 -6.30 -9.60 7.93
C ILE A 35 -7.72 -10.06 7.61
N LYS A 36 -8.73 -9.30 8.06
CA LYS A 36 -10.16 -9.64 7.93
C LYS A 36 -10.85 -8.96 6.74
N ALA A 37 -10.15 -8.09 6.03
CA ALA A 37 -10.70 -7.45 4.83
C ALA A 37 -11.18 -8.50 3.81
N LYS A 38 -12.20 -8.17 3.05
CA LYS A 38 -12.69 -9.05 1.98
C LYS A 38 -11.74 -9.13 0.78
N ALA A 39 -10.85 -8.16 0.64
CA ALA A 39 -9.78 -8.14 -0.36
C ALA A 39 -8.65 -7.20 0.07
N ILE A 40 -7.46 -7.45 -0.46
CA ILE A 40 -6.33 -6.52 -0.45
C ILE A 40 -6.07 -6.12 -1.90
N VAL A 41 -6.23 -4.83 -2.20
CA VAL A 41 -6.00 -4.26 -3.53
C VAL A 41 -4.61 -3.62 -3.56
N ARG A 42 -3.82 -3.94 -4.58
CA ARG A 42 -2.43 -3.52 -4.74
C ARG A 42 -2.24 -2.80 -6.08
N PRO A 43 -2.65 -1.54 -6.19
CA PRO A 43 -2.44 -0.77 -7.42
C PRO A 43 -0.94 -0.61 -7.70
N LYS A 44 -0.56 -0.64 -8.97
CA LYS A 44 0.86 -0.50 -9.37
C LYS A 44 1.26 0.94 -9.71
N ASN A 45 0.31 1.85 -9.83
CA ASN A 45 0.54 3.26 -10.10
C ASN A 45 -0.61 4.13 -9.58
N THR A 46 -0.40 5.44 -9.60
CA THR A 46 -1.38 6.42 -9.11
C THR A 46 -2.69 6.38 -9.92
N GLU A 47 -2.63 6.10 -11.21
CA GLU A 47 -3.82 6.02 -12.06
C GLU A 47 -4.74 4.86 -11.66
N GLU A 48 -4.16 3.67 -11.45
CA GLU A 48 -4.93 2.52 -10.95
C GLU A 48 -5.54 2.81 -9.56
N LEU A 49 -4.75 3.38 -8.65
CA LEU A 49 -5.22 3.75 -7.32
C LEU A 49 -6.40 4.72 -7.38
N SER A 50 -6.30 5.75 -8.22
CA SER A 50 -7.37 6.73 -8.42
C SER A 50 -8.68 6.07 -8.91
N LYS A 51 -8.57 5.19 -9.90
CA LYS A 51 -9.72 4.44 -10.43
C LYS A 51 -10.36 3.52 -9.37
N VAL A 52 -9.53 2.83 -8.60
CA VAL A 52 -10.00 1.97 -7.50
C VAL A 52 -10.74 2.78 -6.44
N LEU A 53 -10.17 3.90 -5.99
CA LEU A 53 -10.82 4.76 -5.00
C LEU A 53 -12.13 5.36 -5.51
N LYS A 54 -12.20 5.69 -6.81
CA LYS A 54 -13.45 6.15 -7.44
C LYS A 54 -14.54 5.08 -7.34
N ILE A 55 -14.24 3.84 -7.73
CA ILE A 55 -15.20 2.73 -7.62
C ILE A 55 -15.61 2.51 -6.16
N CYS A 56 -14.68 2.52 -5.22
CA CYS A 56 -14.99 2.37 -3.80
C CYS A 56 -15.93 3.48 -3.31
N ASN A 57 -15.66 4.72 -3.70
CA ASN A 57 -16.52 5.86 -3.34
C ASN A 57 -17.94 5.74 -3.91
N GLU A 58 -18.06 5.42 -5.19
CA GLU A 58 -19.38 5.24 -5.85
C GLU A 58 -20.21 4.14 -5.21
N ASN A 59 -19.57 3.09 -4.69
CA ASN A 59 -20.21 1.97 -3.99
C ASN A 59 -20.26 2.15 -2.47
N LYS A 60 -19.86 3.31 -1.93
CA LYS A 60 -19.77 3.56 -0.48
C LYS A 60 -18.99 2.44 0.24
N GLN A 61 -17.97 1.91 -0.41
CA GLN A 61 -17.14 0.83 0.08
C GLN A 61 -16.06 1.37 1.03
N PRO A 62 -16.06 0.99 2.32
CA PRO A 62 -15.02 1.39 3.25
C PRO A 62 -13.66 0.81 2.85
N VAL A 63 -12.62 1.63 2.93
CA VAL A 63 -11.24 1.24 2.63
C VAL A 63 -10.31 1.55 3.80
N VAL A 64 -9.28 0.70 3.95
CA VAL A 64 -8.20 0.89 4.93
C VAL A 64 -6.87 0.90 4.20
N PRO A 65 -6.10 1.99 4.23
CA PRO A 65 -4.79 2.03 3.59
C PRO A 65 -3.77 1.20 4.38
N HIS A 66 -2.96 0.44 3.64
CA HIS A 66 -1.83 -0.33 4.16
C HIS A 66 -0.52 0.19 3.56
N GLY A 67 0.42 0.57 4.43
CA GLY A 67 1.82 0.82 4.08
C GLY A 67 2.70 -0.37 4.46
N GLY A 68 3.78 -0.14 5.20
CA GLY A 68 4.71 -1.18 5.64
C GLY A 68 4.21 -2.06 6.79
N LEU A 69 3.05 -1.78 7.36
CA LEU A 69 2.41 -2.54 8.44
C LEU A 69 3.27 -2.67 9.71
N THR A 70 4.09 -1.67 9.98
CA THR A 70 4.95 -1.59 11.17
C THR A 70 4.39 -0.71 12.28
N GLY A 71 3.28 -0.02 12.04
CA GLY A 71 2.62 0.84 13.02
C GLY A 71 2.06 0.07 14.20
N LEU A 72 2.10 0.70 15.38
CA LEU A 72 1.62 0.10 16.63
C LEU A 72 0.26 0.66 17.08
N ALA A 73 -0.26 1.68 16.39
CA ALA A 73 -1.53 2.33 16.71
C ALA A 73 -2.78 1.60 16.17
N GLU A 74 -2.58 0.42 15.55
CA GLU A 74 -3.65 -0.44 15.02
C GLU A 74 -4.48 0.19 13.87
N GLY A 75 -3.98 1.24 13.24
CA GLY A 75 -4.68 1.92 12.13
C GLY A 75 -4.86 1.07 10.87
N ALA A 76 -4.07 0.00 10.71
CA ALA A 76 -4.14 -0.92 9.58
C ALA A 76 -5.09 -2.11 9.81
N ILE A 77 -5.66 -2.26 11.01
CA ILE A 77 -6.62 -3.34 11.30
C ILE A 77 -7.88 -3.17 10.46
N THR A 78 -8.31 -4.26 9.85
CA THR A 78 -9.51 -4.28 9.00
C THR A 78 -10.64 -5.10 9.61
N GLN A 79 -11.86 -4.75 9.26
CA GLN A 79 -13.06 -5.50 9.55
C GLN A 79 -13.56 -6.25 8.31
N ALA A 80 -14.37 -7.29 8.52
CA ALA A 80 -15.10 -7.93 7.43
C ALA A 80 -15.95 -6.89 6.68
N GLY A 81 -15.97 -6.95 5.37
CA GLY A 81 -16.67 -5.96 4.54
C GLY A 81 -15.83 -4.77 4.10
N GLN A 82 -14.68 -4.51 4.74
CA GLN A 82 -13.74 -3.50 4.28
C GLN A 82 -12.80 -4.05 3.19
N ILE A 83 -12.21 -3.15 2.41
CA ILE A 83 -11.13 -3.45 1.47
C ILE A 83 -9.86 -2.77 1.99
N ALA A 84 -8.77 -3.53 2.08
CA ALA A 84 -7.45 -2.94 2.31
C ALA A 84 -6.83 -2.50 0.98
N ILE A 85 -6.22 -1.33 0.95
CA ILE A 85 -5.47 -0.84 -0.21
C ILE A 85 -4.01 -0.76 0.18
N SER A 86 -3.19 -1.64 -0.38
CA SER A 86 -1.74 -1.69 -0.12
C SER A 86 -0.96 -0.87 -1.13
N THR A 87 -0.03 -0.07 -0.63
CA THR A 87 0.89 0.71 -1.46
C THR A 87 2.13 -0.07 -1.90
N GLU A 88 2.23 -1.35 -1.55
CA GLU A 88 3.46 -2.16 -1.76
C GLU A 88 3.96 -2.21 -3.21
N ARG A 89 3.10 -2.02 -4.20
CA ARG A 89 3.49 -1.98 -5.63
C ARG A 89 3.79 -0.57 -6.14
N LEU A 90 3.54 0.48 -5.34
CA LEU A 90 3.94 1.85 -5.63
C LEU A 90 5.39 2.07 -5.14
N ASN A 91 6.32 1.31 -5.69
CA ASN A 91 7.66 1.11 -5.14
C ASN A 91 8.79 1.69 -6.00
N GLU A 92 8.48 2.66 -6.85
CA GLU A 92 9.46 3.34 -7.68
C GLU A 92 10.06 4.55 -6.97
N ILE A 93 11.37 4.75 -7.14
CA ILE A 93 12.05 6.00 -6.82
C ILE A 93 12.03 6.85 -8.08
N GLU A 94 11.25 7.93 -8.07
CA GLU A 94 11.04 8.78 -9.23
C GLU A 94 12.23 9.68 -9.54
N GLY A 95 13.00 10.09 -8.51
CA GLY A 95 14.19 10.87 -8.70
C GLY A 95 14.79 11.39 -7.40
N ILE A 96 16.04 11.78 -7.48
CA ILE A 96 16.77 12.46 -6.41
C ILE A 96 17.37 13.74 -6.96
N ASP A 97 17.13 14.86 -6.30
CA ASP A 97 17.75 16.15 -6.59
C ASP A 97 18.82 16.44 -5.56
N THR A 98 20.07 16.31 -5.96
CA THR A 98 21.22 16.51 -5.08
C THR A 98 21.49 17.99 -4.77
N VAL A 99 21.02 18.90 -5.60
CA VAL A 99 21.12 20.36 -5.38
C VAL A 99 20.02 20.81 -4.41
N GLY A 100 18.77 20.44 -4.69
CA GLY A 100 17.63 20.72 -3.82
C GLY A 100 17.56 19.85 -2.57
N ARG A 101 18.36 18.79 -2.51
CA ARG A 101 18.39 17.79 -1.41
C ARG A 101 17.04 17.17 -1.15
N THR A 102 16.38 16.75 -2.22
CA THR A 102 15.08 16.10 -2.16
C THR A 102 15.09 14.75 -2.85
N ILE A 103 14.23 13.86 -2.41
CA ILE A 103 13.96 12.59 -3.05
C ILE A 103 12.45 12.45 -3.26
N THR A 104 12.06 12.04 -4.46
CA THR A 104 10.65 11.75 -4.80
C THR A 104 10.52 10.27 -5.03
N LEU A 105 9.62 9.64 -4.30
CA LEU A 105 9.44 8.20 -4.33
C LEU A 105 7.98 7.81 -4.13
N GLY A 106 7.63 6.62 -4.60
CA GLY A 106 6.31 6.04 -4.40
C GLY A 106 6.03 5.71 -2.92
N ALA A 107 4.76 5.77 -2.54
CA ALA A 107 4.32 5.54 -1.16
C ALA A 107 4.64 4.14 -0.61
N GLY A 108 4.95 3.17 -1.47
CA GLY A 108 5.30 1.80 -1.10
C GLY A 108 6.81 1.52 -1.08
N VAL A 109 7.65 2.53 -1.29
CA VAL A 109 9.11 2.35 -1.20
C VAL A 109 9.51 2.09 0.25
N PRO A 110 10.21 0.97 0.55
CA PRO A 110 10.75 0.73 1.89
C PRO A 110 11.70 1.84 2.32
N LEU A 111 11.63 2.25 3.59
CA LEU A 111 12.46 3.32 4.15
C LEU A 111 13.95 3.03 3.97
N GLU A 112 14.39 1.80 4.23
CA GLU A 112 15.78 1.37 4.06
C GLU A 112 16.27 1.58 2.62
N LYS A 113 15.45 1.26 1.62
CA LYS A 113 15.78 1.50 0.20
C LYS A 113 15.98 2.99 -0.08
N ALA A 114 15.09 3.84 0.44
CA ALA A 114 15.21 5.29 0.30
C ALA A 114 16.46 5.84 0.99
N GLN A 115 16.79 5.35 2.18
CA GLN A 115 18.00 5.72 2.91
C GLN A 115 19.27 5.32 2.15
N ASN A 116 19.31 4.13 1.55
CA ASN A 116 20.44 3.66 0.76
C ASN A 116 20.67 4.52 -0.49
N VAL A 117 19.61 4.86 -1.21
CA VAL A 117 19.70 5.76 -2.37
C VAL A 117 20.19 7.15 -1.98
N ALA A 118 19.70 7.70 -0.87
CA ALA A 118 20.22 8.97 -0.35
C ALA A 118 21.72 8.89 -0.05
N LYS A 119 22.16 7.84 0.63
CA LYS A 119 23.57 7.60 0.97
C LYS A 119 24.47 7.48 -0.26
N GLU A 120 24.03 6.76 -1.29
CA GLU A 120 24.73 6.64 -2.56
C GLU A 120 24.95 7.99 -3.26
N ASN A 121 24.12 8.98 -2.96
CA ASN A 121 24.21 10.35 -3.47
C ASN A 121 24.80 11.34 -2.45
N ASN A 122 25.52 10.84 -1.43
CA ASN A 122 26.10 11.63 -0.35
C ASN A 122 25.10 12.50 0.43
N LEU A 123 23.87 12.01 0.55
CA LEU A 123 22.80 12.64 1.31
C LEU A 123 22.30 11.70 2.41
N MET A 124 21.57 12.24 3.36
CA MET A 124 20.98 11.48 4.46
C MET A 124 19.48 11.73 4.52
N LEU A 125 18.71 10.65 4.55
CA LEU A 125 17.31 10.69 4.90
C LEU A 125 17.20 10.48 6.42
N ALA A 126 16.89 11.55 7.14
CA ALA A 126 16.99 11.60 8.61
C ALA A 126 15.75 10.99 9.33
N VAL A 127 15.00 10.13 8.67
CA VAL A 127 13.88 9.41 9.26
C VAL A 127 14.32 8.00 9.61
N ASP A 128 14.06 7.60 10.85
CA ASP A 128 14.35 6.24 11.35
C ASP A 128 13.13 5.77 12.15
N LEU A 129 12.36 4.89 11.55
CA LEU A 129 11.11 4.35 12.09
C LEU A 129 11.21 2.86 12.38
#